data_70b427a73e947a787ee7b59e3c04c843
#
_entry.id   70b427a73e947a787ee7b59e3c04c843
#
_cell.length_a   1.000
_cell.length_b   1.000
_cell.length_c   1.000
_cell.angle_alpha   90.00
_cell.angle_beta   90.00
_cell.angle_gamma   90.00
#
_symmetry.space_group_name_H-M   'P 1'
#
loop_
_entity.id
_entity.type
_entity.pdbx_description
1 polymer ?
#
loop_
_entity_poly.entity_id
_entity_poly.type
_entity_poly.pdbx_seq_one_letter_code
_entity_poly.pdbx_strand_id
1 'polypeptide(L)'
;MKKFKTIIMLLLVAIALYAQRTPRVTNDFKEGDLIFQVSQSRQSPFIQLATNSPWSHCGVIVEKEGKPYVLEASNVVKLTPLKKWIDRGKMGRYKRRRVLNKPVKIKYAK
;
A
#
# COMPACT_ATOMS: atom_id res chain seq x y z
N MET A 1 -33.20 28.19 8.90
CA MET A 1 -33.04 27.04 7.97
C MET A 1 -31.92 27.18 6.96
N LYS A 2 -31.51 28.40 6.60
CA LYS A 2 -30.34 28.60 5.72
C LYS A 2 -29.03 28.04 6.31
N LYS A 3 -28.85 28.15 7.64
CA LYS A 3 -27.67 27.63 8.35
C LYS A 3 -27.54 26.10 8.29
N PHE A 4 -28.67 25.39 8.32
CA PHE A 4 -28.68 23.92 8.26
C PHE A 4 -28.24 23.40 6.90
N LYS A 5 -28.71 24.01 5.81
CA LYS A 5 -28.28 23.66 4.46
C LYS A 5 -26.78 23.93 4.23
N THR A 6 -26.27 25.02 4.77
CA THR A 6 -24.84 25.36 4.70
C THR A 6 -23.98 24.34 5.44
N ILE A 7 -24.40 23.90 6.64
CA ILE A 7 -23.68 22.90 7.42
C ILE A 7 -23.64 21.56 6.69
N ILE A 8 -24.76 21.12 6.11
CA ILE A 8 -24.82 19.88 5.33
C ILE A 8 -23.88 19.96 4.12
N MET A 9 -23.86 21.08 3.41
CA MET A 9 -22.99 21.28 2.25
C MET A 9 -21.51 21.23 2.64
N LEU A 10 -21.13 21.85 3.76
CA LEU A 10 -19.77 21.80 4.29
C LEU A 10 -19.34 20.38 4.68
N LEU A 11 -20.25 19.61 5.28
CA LEU A 11 -19.99 18.21 5.63
C LEU A 11 -19.78 17.35 4.37
N LEU A 12 -20.60 17.55 3.34
CA LEU A 12 -20.46 16.82 2.07
C LEU A 12 -19.12 17.14 1.39
N VAL A 13 -18.72 18.41 1.39
CA VAL A 13 -17.41 18.82 0.85
C VAL A 13 -16.27 18.20 1.63
N ALA A 14 -16.34 18.18 2.97
CA ALA A 14 -15.33 17.57 3.82
C ALA A 14 -15.19 16.06 3.56
N ILE A 15 -16.32 15.35 3.40
CA ILE A 15 -16.33 13.93 3.07
C ILE A 15 -15.70 13.68 1.70
N ALA A 16 -16.03 14.50 0.71
CA ALA A 16 -15.47 14.38 -0.64
C ALA A 16 -13.95 14.62 -0.63
N LEU A 17 -13.46 15.62 0.08
CA LEU A 17 -12.04 15.90 0.24
C LEU A 17 -11.31 14.77 0.96
N TYR A 18 -11.92 14.20 1.98
CA TYR A 18 -11.36 13.06 2.71
C TYR A 18 -11.24 11.83 1.80
N ALA A 19 -12.27 11.56 1.02
CA ALA A 19 -12.26 10.44 0.07
C ALA A 19 -11.16 10.57 -0.98
N GLN A 20 -10.82 11.79 -1.38
CA GLN A 20 -9.73 12.05 -2.32
C GLN A 20 -8.34 11.81 -1.73
N ARG A 21 -8.21 11.85 -0.41
CA ARG A 21 -6.93 11.63 0.29
C ARG A 21 -6.58 10.16 0.47
N THR A 22 -7.55 9.25 0.31
CA THR A 22 -7.28 7.81 0.40
C THR A 22 -6.59 7.36 -0.87
N PRO A 23 -5.42 6.71 -0.77
CA PRO A 23 -4.75 6.19 -1.96
C PRO A 23 -5.63 5.17 -2.66
N ARG A 24 -5.81 5.33 -3.95
CA ARG A 24 -6.51 4.33 -4.76
C ARG A 24 -5.52 3.28 -5.19
N VAL A 25 -5.89 2.02 -5.03
CA VAL A 25 -5.14 0.93 -5.62
C VAL A 25 -5.33 1.01 -7.13
N THR A 26 -4.27 1.30 -7.83
CA THR A 26 -4.27 1.34 -9.29
C THR A 26 -3.97 -0.04 -9.84
N ASN A 27 -4.48 -0.34 -11.05
CA ASN A 27 -4.19 -1.62 -11.72
C ASN A 27 -2.83 -1.62 -12.44
N ASP A 28 -1.94 -0.72 -12.06
CA ASP A 28 -0.63 -0.51 -12.71
C ASP A 28 0.50 -1.29 -12.06
N PHE A 29 0.19 -2.32 -11.31
CA PHE A 29 1.20 -3.19 -10.70
C PHE A 29 1.68 -4.24 -11.68
N LYS A 30 3.00 -4.45 -11.73
CA LYS A 30 3.63 -5.49 -12.54
C LYS A 30 4.50 -6.39 -11.68
N GLU A 31 4.61 -7.64 -12.08
CA GLU A 31 5.49 -8.59 -11.41
C GLU A 31 6.92 -8.03 -11.31
N GLY A 32 7.52 -8.17 -10.13
CA GLY A 32 8.84 -7.62 -9.84
C GLY A 32 8.85 -6.21 -9.29
N ASP A 33 7.69 -5.52 -9.26
CA ASP A 33 7.60 -4.23 -8.62
C ASP A 33 7.86 -4.34 -7.12
N LEU A 34 8.59 -3.39 -6.56
CA LEU A 34 8.76 -3.26 -5.13
C LEU A 34 7.63 -2.41 -4.57
N ILE A 35 7.10 -2.81 -3.43
CA ILE A 35 6.05 -2.06 -2.74
C ILE A 35 6.45 -1.82 -1.30
N PHE A 36 6.19 -0.61 -0.82
CA PHE A 36 6.56 -0.15 0.52
C PHE A 36 5.33 0.33 1.25
N GLN A 37 5.29 0.11 2.55
CA GLN A 37 4.23 0.63 3.43
C GLN A 37 4.80 1.06 4.78
N VAL A 38 4.00 1.79 5.53
CA VAL A 38 4.24 2.01 6.95
C VAL A 38 3.50 0.90 7.69
N SER A 39 4.24 -0.03 8.24
CA SER A 39 3.70 -1.13 9.02
C SER A 39 3.14 -0.62 10.35
N GLN A 40 2.08 -1.23 10.83
CA GLN A 40 1.51 -0.93 12.15
C GLN A 40 2.15 -1.76 13.28
N SER A 41 3.26 -2.43 12.99
CA SER A 41 4.01 -3.20 14.00
C SER A 41 4.72 -2.28 15.00
N ARG A 42 5.03 -2.83 16.17
CA ARG A 42 5.78 -2.09 17.20
C ARG A 42 7.20 -1.73 16.78
N GLN A 43 7.77 -2.46 15.81
CA GLN A 43 9.11 -2.23 15.31
C GLN A 43 9.16 -1.08 14.28
N SER A 44 8.03 -0.69 13.71
CA SER A 44 7.96 0.28 12.63
C SER A 44 8.67 1.60 12.95
N PRO A 45 8.45 2.25 14.12
CA PRO A 45 9.15 3.50 14.43
C PRO A 45 10.68 3.35 14.50
N PHE A 46 11.16 2.22 14.98
CA PHE A 46 12.60 1.95 15.05
C PHE A 46 13.22 1.77 13.68
N ILE A 47 12.51 1.08 12.79
CA ILE A 47 12.93 0.90 11.39
C ILE A 47 12.97 2.25 10.68
N GLN A 48 11.93 3.06 10.84
CA GLN A 48 11.87 4.41 10.27
C GLN A 48 13.05 5.27 10.72
N LEU A 49 13.37 5.23 12.00
CA LEU A 49 14.50 5.97 12.55
C LEU A 49 15.84 5.46 12.01
N ALA A 50 16.04 4.14 12.00
CA ALA A 50 17.30 3.52 11.54
C ALA A 50 17.57 3.75 10.05
N THR A 51 16.52 3.80 9.23
CA THR A 51 16.63 3.98 7.77
C THR A 51 16.48 5.43 7.34
N ASN A 52 16.15 6.32 8.25
CA ASN A 52 15.82 7.72 7.96
C ASN A 52 14.77 7.83 6.85
N SER A 53 13.73 7.00 6.93
CA SER A 53 12.68 6.87 5.91
C SER A 53 11.34 6.64 6.60
N PRO A 54 10.23 7.14 6.03
CA PRO A 54 8.89 6.84 6.57
C PRO A 54 8.48 5.38 6.34
N TRP A 55 9.08 4.69 5.38
CA TRP A 55 8.71 3.33 5.02
C TRP A 55 9.37 2.32 5.94
N SER A 56 8.59 1.40 6.48
CA SER A 56 9.07 0.43 7.48
C SER A 56 8.90 -1.03 7.07
N HIS A 57 8.20 -1.29 5.97
CA HIS A 57 8.00 -2.65 5.47
C HIS A 57 7.96 -2.63 3.95
N CYS A 58 8.46 -3.69 3.33
CA CYS A 58 8.45 -3.82 1.88
C CYS A 58 8.14 -5.25 1.45
N GLY A 59 7.76 -5.39 0.20
CA GLY A 59 7.53 -6.66 -0.45
C GLY A 59 7.74 -6.55 -1.94
N VAL A 60 7.57 -7.65 -2.63
CA VAL A 60 7.71 -7.75 -4.08
C VAL A 60 6.40 -8.21 -4.68
N ILE A 61 5.96 -7.55 -5.74
CA ILE A 61 4.72 -7.93 -6.44
C ILE A 61 4.98 -9.20 -7.26
N VAL A 62 4.11 -10.17 -7.07
CA VAL A 62 4.10 -11.44 -7.79
C VAL A 62 2.71 -11.66 -8.34
N GLU A 63 2.61 -12.08 -9.60
CA GLU A 63 1.34 -12.49 -10.19
C GLU A 63 1.15 -14.00 -10.03
N LYS A 64 0.00 -14.38 -9.55
CA LYS A 64 -0.42 -15.77 -9.46
C LYS A 64 -1.84 -15.90 -9.98
N GLU A 65 -2.03 -16.72 -11.01
CA GLU A 65 -3.35 -16.91 -11.64
C GLU A 65 -4.01 -15.60 -12.08
N GLY A 66 -3.21 -14.68 -12.63
CA GLY A 66 -3.68 -13.38 -13.09
C GLY A 66 -3.98 -12.37 -12.00
N LYS A 67 -3.68 -12.68 -10.74
CA LYS A 67 -3.94 -11.80 -9.60
C LYS A 67 -2.64 -11.33 -8.94
N PRO A 68 -2.56 -10.07 -8.50
CA PRO A 68 -1.37 -9.56 -7.82
C PRO A 68 -1.33 -9.98 -6.35
N TYR A 69 -0.17 -10.41 -5.93
CA TYR A 69 0.18 -10.74 -4.55
C TYR A 69 1.44 -10.01 -4.15
N VAL A 70 1.65 -9.85 -2.87
CA VAL A 70 2.91 -9.36 -2.31
C VAL A 70 3.65 -10.52 -1.67
N LEU A 71 4.85 -10.80 -2.17
CA LEU A 71 5.78 -11.71 -1.52
C LEU A 71 6.47 -10.92 -0.41
N GLU A 72 6.25 -11.32 0.82
CA GLU A 72 6.76 -10.62 1.99
C GLU A 72 7.41 -11.58 2.98
N ALA A 73 8.37 -11.05 3.72
CA ALA A 73 8.94 -11.72 4.87
C ALA A 73 8.51 -10.99 6.14
N SER A 74 7.79 -11.69 6.98
CA SER A 74 7.37 -11.24 8.30
C SER A 74 7.92 -12.27 9.30
N ASN A 75 7.08 -12.96 10.06
CA ASN A 75 7.51 -14.12 10.82
C ASN A 75 7.86 -15.30 9.91
N VAL A 76 7.21 -15.37 8.77
CA VAL A 76 7.46 -16.35 7.71
C VAL A 76 7.41 -15.63 6.36
N VAL A 77 8.00 -16.24 5.35
CA VAL A 77 7.86 -15.81 3.95
C VAL A 77 6.51 -16.28 3.45
N LYS A 78 5.70 -15.36 2.93
CA LYS A 78 4.36 -15.67 2.45
C LYS A 78 3.93 -14.78 1.30
N LEU A 79 2.91 -15.23 0.58
CA LEU A 79 2.20 -14.45 -0.42
C LEU A 79 0.92 -13.90 0.20
N THR A 80 0.77 -12.59 0.16
CA THR A 80 -0.40 -11.89 0.68
C THR A 80 -1.10 -11.20 -0.49
N PRO A 81 -2.44 -11.34 -0.65
CA PRO A 81 -3.14 -10.60 -1.68
C PRO A 81 -2.84 -9.10 -1.60
N LEU A 82 -2.61 -8.46 -2.74
CA LEU A 82 -2.16 -7.07 -2.79
C LEU A 82 -3.07 -6.12 -2.00
N LYS A 83 -4.37 -6.22 -2.20
CA LYS A 83 -5.31 -5.34 -1.50
C LYS A 83 -5.24 -5.53 0.01
N LYS A 84 -5.17 -6.77 0.47
CA LYS A 84 -5.06 -7.09 1.89
C LYS A 84 -3.77 -6.54 2.49
N TRP A 85 -2.68 -6.62 1.75
CA TRP A 85 -1.39 -6.10 2.18
C TRP A 85 -1.44 -4.56 2.30
N ILE A 86 -2.00 -3.87 1.31
CA ILE A 86 -2.15 -2.41 1.32
C ILE A 86 -3.03 -1.96 2.48
N ASP A 87 -4.17 -2.61 2.67
CA ASP A 87 -5.12 -2.25 3.73
C ASP A 87 -4.54 -2.44 5.14
N ARG A 88 -3.58 -3.36 5.29
CA ARG A 88 -2.88 -3.60 6.55
C ARG A 88 -1.90 -2.49 6.91
N GLY A 89 -1.40 -1.76 5.96
CA GLY A 89 -0.50 -0.62 6.19
C GLY A 89 -1.23 0.57 6.79
N LYS A 90 -0.47 1.45 7.44
CA LYS A 90 -1.02 2.65 8.07
C LYS A 90 -1.70 3.53 7.03
N MET A 91 -3.00 3.76 7.20
CA MET A 91 -3.85 4.58 6.33
C MET A 91 -3.92 4.09 4.87
N GLY A 92 -3.58 2.82 4.61
CA GLY A 92 -3.55 2.29 3.25
C GLY A 92 -2.53 2.95 2.34
N ARG A 93 -1.54 3.63 2.90
CA ARG A 93 -0.50 4.28 2.12
C ARG A 93 0.52 3.28 1.64
N TYR A 94 0.94 3.43 0.38
CA TYR A 94 1.99 2.61 -0.20
C TYR A 94 2.79 3.41 -1.22
N LYS A 95 3.99 2.91 -1.52
CA LYS A 95 4.84 3.42 -2.59
C LYS A 95 5.30 2.25 -3.45
N ARG A 96 5.17 2.39 -4.74
CA ARG A 96 5.63 1.39 -5.71
C ARG A 96 6.89 1.89 -6.40
N ARG A 97 7.87 0.99 -6.57
CA ARG A 97 9.06 1.23 -7.37
C ARG A 97 9.24 0.10 -8.37
N ARG A 98 9.70 0.42 -9.55
CA ARG A 98 9.93 -0.55 -10.62
C ARG A 98 11.38 -0.47 -11.06
N VAL A 99 12.00 -1.64 -11.25
CA VAL A 99 13.31 -1.71 -11.88
C VAL A 99 13.13 -1.34 -13.35
N LEU A 100 13.83 -0.30 -13.79
CA LEU A 100 13.69 0.23 -15.14
C LEU A 100 14.16 -0.79 -16.17
N ASN A 101 13.40 -0.89 -17.27
CA ASN A 101 13.80 -1.49 -18.55
C ASN A 101 13.79 -3.00 -18.68
N LYS A 102 13.36 -3.79 -17.68
CA LYS A 102 13.22 -5.24 -17.86
C LYS A 102 12.05 -5.79 -17.08
N PRO A 103 11.16 -6.58 -17.71
CA PRO A 103 10.18 -7.35 -16.95
C PRO A 103 10.92 -8.40 -16.11
N VAL A 104 10.69 -8.41 -14.83
CA VAL A 104 11.28 -9.38 -13.90
C VAL A 104 10.23 -10.45 -13.64
N LYS A 105 10.53 -11.70 -14.00
CA LYS A 105 9.71 -12.84 -13.59
C LYS A 105 10.32 -13.44 -12.32
N ILE A 106 9.50 -13.50 -11.28
CA ILE A 106 9.93 -14.04 -10.01
C ILE A 106 9.56 -15.53 -9.97
N LYS A 107 10.57 -16.37 -9.89
CA LYS A 107 10.39 -17.79 -9.61
C LYS A 107 10.47 -17.97 -8.11
N TYR A 108 9.37 -18.35 -7.50
CA TYR A 108 9.36 -18.73 -6.10
C TYR A 108 9.11 -20.24 -5.97
N ALA A 109 9.73 -20.84 -4.96
CA ALA A 109 9.53 -22.25 -4.68
C ALA A 109 8.06 -22.51 -4.33
N LYS A 110 7.49 -23.48 -5.00
CA LYS A 110 6.13 -23.92 -4.70
C LYS A 110 6.12 -24.76 -3.42
#